data_8ec9dd6e19b24d826af055affab68def
#
_entry.id   8ec9dd6e19b24d826af055affab68def
#
_cell.length_a   1.000
_cell.length_b   1.000
_cell.length_c   1.000
_cell.angle_alpha   90.00
_cell.angle_beta   90.00
_cell.angle_gamma   90.00
#
_symmetry.space_group_name_H-M   'P 1'
#
loop_
_entity.id
_entity.type
_entity.pdbx_description
1 polymer ?
#
loop_
_entity_poly.entity_id
_entity_poly.type
_entity_poly.pdbx_seq_one_letter_code
_entity_poly.pdbx_strand_id
1 'polypeptide(L)'
;MRTSHLAAGMVVLCISMACRDRRPTVLDIASPDTQVIADGRSTLRLPLRNANGDEPDARELTVKLLSENGHGKASVEGSPASLVYRAGVMPGTVTMQISGKYVSPATVTIATTPDYSDSFGDGAPDFLRLDSVTDRQAFRHWFTAIAEHEAFAGSKLPAEINDCAALLRYSYREALRRHDAAWAKAANLGELRAAADVAKYQYPYTPVGPRLFRVQEGSFVARDLTDGTFAEFADVKTLVLSNAQFISRDVHRALPGDLIFYRQFEQQSRFHSMIFVGSSSFGPGDDWVVYHTGPDGSWPGEIRRVQLSALITHPDPRWRPVPGNRNFLGVYRWNILREVQ
;
A
#
# COMPACT_ATOMS: atom_id res chain seq x y z
N MET A 1 57.71 80.48 14.38
CA MET A 1 56.49 79.74 14.17
C MET A 1 56.91 78.35 13.76
N ARG A 2 56.77 77.37 14.64
CA ARG A 2 57.13 75.98 14.39
C ARG A 2 55.79 75.16 14.19
N THR A 3 55.59 74.58 13.04
CA THR A 3 54.50 73.74 12.70
C THR A 3 54.93 72.29 12.95
N SER A 4 54.23 71.62 13.90
CA SER A 4 54.42 70.19 14.23
C SER A 4 53.50 69.37 13.36
N HIS A 5 54.06 68.45 12.60
CA HIS A 5 53.29 67.41 11.88
C HIS A 5 53.12 66.16 12.78
N LEU A 6 51.90 65.87 13.10
CA LEU A 6 51.52 64.56 13.71
C LEU A 6 51.34 63.52 12.58
N ALA A 7 52.14 62.49 12.62
CA ALA A 7 51.94 61.29 11.80
C ALA A 7 51.00 60.35 12.50
N ALA A 8 49.81 60.06 11.90
CA ALA A 8 48.85 59.01 12.37
C ALA A 8 49.29 57.67 11.81
N GLY A 9 49.74 56.76 12.69
CA GLY A 9 50.04 55.39 12.32
C GLY A 9 48.76 54.55 12.24
N MET A 10 48.48 54.10 11.06
CA MET A 10 47.32 53.15 10.81
C MET A 10 47.77 51.71 11.11
N VAL A 11 47.31 51.14 12.24
CA VAL A 11 47.52 49.70 12.57
C VAL A 11 46.51 48.89 11.80
N VAL A 12 46.96 48.20 10.74
CA VAL A 12 46.15 47.22 10.02
C VAL A 12 46.17 45.91 10.82
N LEU A 13 45.07 45.60 11.50
CA LEU A 13 44.87 44.33 12.17
C LEU A 13 44.50 43.28 11.12
N CYS A 14 45.46 42.51 10.62
CA CYS A 14 45.19 41.32 9.80
C CYS A 14 44.58 40.23 10.67
N ILE A 15 43.23 40.13 10.67
CA ILE A 15 42.53 38.94 11.21
C ILE A 15 42.73 37.83 10.20
N SER A 16 43.72 36.99 10.39
CA SER A 16 43.85 35.70 9.68
C SER A 16 42.70 34.79 10.09
N MET A 17 41.63 34.79 9.28
CA MET A 17 40.62 33.69 9.33
C MET A 17 41.34 32.40 8.91
N ALA A 18 41.85 31.66 9.89
CA ALA A 18 42.26 30.28 9.68
C ALA A 18 41.03 29.47 9.26
N CYS A 19 40.85 29.27 7.97
CA CYS A 19 39.99 28.17 7.49
C CYS A 19 40.57 26.88 8.06
N ARG A 20 40.04 26.42 9.19
CA ARG A 20 40.32 25.07 9.66
C ARG A 20 39.67 24.13 8.63
N ASP A 21 40.49 23.58 7.74
CA ASP A 21 40.10 22.39 6.97
C ASP A 21 39.65 21.33 7.95
N ARG A 22 38.33 21.25 8.20
CA ARG A 22 37.74 20.19 9.00
C ARG A 22 37.85 18.92 8.14
N ARG A 23 38.77 18.05 8.51
CA ARG A 23 38.84 16.71 7.93
C ARG A 23 37.48 16.01 8.16
N PRO A 24 36.95 15.31 7.15
CA PRO A 24 35.73 14.55 7.31
C PRO A 24 35.83 13.58 8.48
N THR A 25 34.83 13.59 9.33
CA THR A 25 34.75 12.68 10.49
C THR A 25 34.19 11.33 10.00
N VAL A 26 34.75 10.26 10.53
CA VAL A 26 34.25 8.90 10.26
C VAL A 26 33.19 8.57 11.29
N LEU A 27 32.06 8.00 10.85
CA LEU A 27 31.04 7.50 11.76
C LEU A 27 31.43 6.07 12.22
N ASP A 28 31.33 5.86 13.50
CA ASP A 28 31.35 4.53 14.12
C ASP A 28 29.88 4.12 14.33
N ILE A 29 29.46 3.10 13.58
CA ILE A 29 28.10 2.58 13.64
C ILE A 29 28.19 1.12 14.03
N ALA A 30 27.68 0.82 15.22
CA ALA A 30 27.60 -0.56 15.66
C ALA A 30 26.82 -1.40 14.64
N SER A 31 27.47 -2.43 14.07
CA SER A 31 26.78 -3.38 13.22
C SER A 31 25.76 -4.15 14.07
N PRO A 32 24.48 -4.12 13.75
CA PRO A 32 23.50 -4.83 14.54
C PRO A 32 23.59 -6.33 14.29
N ASP A 33 23.76 -7.12 15.33
CA ASP A 33 23.54 -8.57 15.29
C ASP A 33 22.03 -8.91 15.24
N THR A 34 21.17 -7.87 15.30
CA THR A 34 19.72 -8.03 15.39
C THR A 34 19.09 -8.12 14.02
N GLN A 35 18.41 -9.22 13.76
CA GLN A 35 17.52 -9.37 12.62
C GLN A 35 16.24 -8.57 12.87
N VAL A 36 15.73 -7.90 11.84
CA VAL A 36 14.48 -7.14 11.89
C VAL A 36 13.41 -7.88 11.08
N ILE A 37 12.21 -8.02 11.64
CA ILE A 37 11.10 -8.67 10.94
C ILE A 37 10.58 -7.73 9.84
N ALA A 38 10.44 -8.26 8.62
CA ALA A 38 9.90 -7.55 7.47
C ALA A 38 8.37 -7.51 7.50
N ASP A 39 7.79 -6.83 8.49
CA ASP A 39 6.35 -6.74 8.75
C ASP A 39 5.72 -5.38 8.38
N GLY A 40 6.53 -4.44 7.85
CA GLY A 40 6.12 -3.08 7.51
C GLY A 40 6.00 -2.13 8.69
N ARG A 41 6.30 -2.57 9.93
CA ARG A 41 6.14 -1.79 11.16
C ARG A 41 7.31 -1.88 12.15
N SER A 42 8.03 -2.98 12.20
CA SER A 42 9.19 -3.16 13.06
C SER A 42 10.23 -2.07 12.84
N THR A 43 10.80 -1.54 13.92
CA THR A 43 11.74 -0.43 13.89
C THR A 43 13.02 -0.79 14.60
N LEU A 44 14.15 -0.53 13.93
CA LEU A 44 15.49 -0.62 14.51
C LEU A 44 16.06 0.80 14.68
N ARG A 45 16.63 1.05 15.86
CA ARG A 45 17.30 2.32 16.17
C ARG A 45 18.76 2.04 16.49
N LEU A 46 19.67 2.64 15.72
CA LEU A 46 21.11 2.52 15.91
C LEU A 46 21.69 3.89 16.26
N PRO A 47 22.34 4.04 17.42
CA PRO A 47 23.01 5.28 17.80
C PRO A 47 24.17 5.56 16.84
N LEU A 48 24.34 6.82 16.44
CA LEU A 48 25.44 7.29 15.59
C LEU A 48 26.46 8.00 16.45
N ARG A 49 27.72 7.62 16.29
CA ARG A 49 28.86 8.27 16.98
C ARG A 49 29.96 8.57 15.98
N ASN A 50 30.71 9.62 16.24
CA ASN A 50 31.96 9.87 15.53
C ASN A 50 33.03 8.92 16.06
N ALA A 51 34.05 8.61 15.29
CA ALA A 51 35.16 7.72 15.70
C ALA A 51 35.93 8.23 16.95
N ASN A 52 35.81 9.51 17.30
CA ASN A 52 36.33 10.11 18.51
C ASN A 52 35.37 10.02 19.72
N GLY A 53 34.19 9.41 19.54
CA GLY A 53 33.16 9.25 20.56
C GLY A 53 32.17 10.40 20.67
N ASP A 54 32.36 11.52 19.93
CA ASP A 54 31.42 12.63 19.91
C ASP A 54 30.10 12.27 19.20
N GLU A 55 29.02 12.90 19.60
CA GLU A 55 27.70 12.74 18.99
C GLU A 55 27.51 13.70 17.82
N PRO A 56 27.25 13.21 16.59
CA PRO A 56 26.95 14.09 15.46
C PRO A 56 25.56 14.72 15.60
N ASP A 57 25.38 15.92 15.02
CA ASP A 57 24.05 16.55 14.93
C ASP A 57 23.23 15.85 13.82
N ALA A 58 22.06 15.32 14.16
CA ALA A 58 21.16 14.64 13.24
C ALA A 58 20.77 15.52 12.03
N ARG A 59 20.69 16.85 12.22
CA ARG A 59 20.34 17.81 11.15
C ARG A 59 21.42 17.97 10.08
N GLU A 60 22.67 17.61 10.39
CA GLU A 60 23.79 17.64 9.45
C GLU A 60 23.95 16.31 8.68
N LEU A 61 23.16 15.30 9.02
CA LEU A 61 23.21 13.98 8.44
C LEU A 61 22.00 13.69 7.54
N THR A 62 22.26 12.93 6.49
CA THR A 62 21.23 12.39 5.59
C THR A 62 21.43 10.88 5.46
N VAL A 63 20.34 10.16 5.29
CA VAL A 63 20.40 8.72 5.00
C VAL A 63 19.69 8.45 3.68
N LYS A 64 20.31 7.59 2.87
CA LYS A 64 19.75 7.08 1.62
C LYS A 64 19.64 5.57 1.70
N LEU A 65 18.44 5.03 1.48
CA LEU A 65 18.23 3.62 1.27
C LEU A 65 18.73 3.26 -0.13
N LEU A 66 19.64 2.27 -0.22
CA LEU A 66 20.21 1.79 -1.49
C LEU A 66 19.50 0.55 -2.01
N SER A 67 18.73 -0.12 -1.15
CA SER A 67 17.91 -1.27 -1.52
C SER A 67 16.66 -0.86 -2.31
N GLU A 68 16.07 -1.81 -3.03
CA GLU A 68 14.89 -1.60 -3.86
C GLU A 68 13.63 -1.27 -3.06
N ASN A 69 12.54 -0.96 -3.78
CA ASN A 69 11.24 -0.67 -3.18
C ASN A 69 10.72 -1.85 -2.34
N GLY A 70 10.01 -1.55 -1.27
CA GLY A 70 9.45 -2.55 -0.36
C GLY A 70 10.34 -2.94 0.82
N HIS A 71 11.64 -2.55 0.82
CA HIS A 71 12.57 -2.84 1.92
C HIS A 71 12.49 -1.89 3.11
N GLY A 72 11.61 -0.90 3.09
CA GLY A 72 11.37 -0.01 4.23
C GLY A 72 11.80 1.43 4.03
N LYS A 73 11.97 2.14 5.14
CA LYS A 73 12.35 3.57 5.17
C LYS A 73 13.41 3.79 6.23
N ALA A 74 14.29 4.78 6.01
CA ALA A 74 15.30 5.17 6.98
C ALA A 74 15.32 6.68 7.15
N SER A 75 15.58 7.14 8.38
CA SER A 75 15.78 8.53 8.77
C SER A 75 16.90 8.65 9.77
N VAL A 76 17.45 9.85 9.94
CA VAL A 76 18.34 10.18 11.07
C VAL A 76 17.58 11.11 11.99
N GLU A 77 17.49 10.77 13.27
CA GLU A 77 16.64 11.46 14.22
C GLU A 77 17.32 11.60 15.58
N GLY A 78 16.85 12.60 16.35
CA GLY A 78 17.16 12.75 17.76
C GLY A 78 18.45 13.50 18.08
N SER A 79 18.65 13.68 19.39
CA SER A 79 19.86 14.16 20.04
C SER A 79 20.02 13.36 21.33
N PRO A 80 20.94 12.38 21.38
CA PRO A 80 21.94 11.99 20.37
C PRO A 80 21.35 11.45 19.06
N ALA A 81 22.07 11.70 17.96
CA ALA A 81 21.65 11.25 16.63
C ALA A 81 21.58 9.73 16.53
N SER A 82 20.51 9.24 15.95
CA SER A 82 20.31 7.80 15.70
C SER A 82 19.83 7.57 14.27
N LEU A 83 20.35 6.53 13.62
CA LEU A 83 19.73 5.96 12.43
C LEU A 83 18.48 5.21 12.89
N VAL A 84 17.34 5.60 12.33
CA VAL A 84 16.05 4.92 12.55
C VAL A 84 15.66 4.24 11.26
N TYR A 85 15.65 2.92 11.29
CA TYR A 85 15.17 2.11 10.17
C TYR A 85 13.82 1.50 10.53
N ARG A 86 12.81 1.74 9.72
CA ARG A 86 11.51 1.06 9.77
C ARG A 86 11.46 0.02 8.67
N ALA A 87 11.28 -1.24 9.04
CA ALA A 87 11.22 -2.35 8.12
C ALA A 87 10.10 -2.17 7.08
N GLY A 88 10.39 -2.59 5.86
CA GLY A 88 9.37 -2.82 4.83
C GLY A 88 8.78 -4.22 4.96
N VAL A 89 8.05 -4.64 3.94
CA VAL A 89 7.43 -5.97 3.89
C VAL A 89 8.23 -6.97 3.07
N MET A 90 9.30 -6.51 2.39
CA MET A 90 10.21 -7.35 1.61
C MET A 90 11.37 -7.80 2.49
N PRO A 91 11.52 -9.11 2.76
CA PRO A 91 12.67 -9.63 3.48
C PRO A 91 13.93 -9.59 2.62
N GLY A 92 15.08 -9.63 3.27
CA GLY A 92 16.38 -9.68 2.59
C GLY A 92 17.41 -8.77 3.23
N THR A 93 18.44 -8.41 2.44
CA THR A 93 19.49 -7.51 2.89
C THR A 93 19.16 -6.07 2.53
N VAL A 94 19.12 -5.21 3.54
CA VAL A 94 18.84 -3.78 3.39
C VAL A 94 20.11 -2.99 3.61
N THR A 95 20.52 -2.23 2.61
CA THR A 95 21.72 -1.39 2.65
C THR A 95 21.35 0.09 2.67
N MET A 96 21.92 0.83 3.60
CA MET A 96 21.71 2.26 3.80
C MET A 96 23.05 2.98 3.80
N GLN A 97 23.10 4.16 3.17
CA GLN A 97 24.26 5.04 3.20
C GLN A 97 23.92 6.30 3.99
N ILE A 98 24.74 6.61 4.99
CA ILE A 98 24.67 7.83 5.78
C ILE A 98 25.76 8.77 5.27
N SER A 99 25.42 10.03 5.08
CA SER A 99 26.34 11.07 4.63
C SER A 99 26.05 12.42 5.29
N GLY A 100 27.02 13.33 5.27
CA GLY A 100 26.86 14.68 5.81
C GLY A 100 27.97 15.59 5.31
N LYS A 101 27.82 16.90 5.51
CA LYS A 101 28.77 17.91 5.00
C LYS A 101 30.22 17.69 5.46
N TYR A 102 30.39 17.20 6.69
CA TYR A 102 31.69 16.98 7.32
C TYR A 102 31.87 15.52 7.78
N VAL A 103 31.14 14.59 7.16
CA VAL A 103 31.14 13.19 7.52
C VAL A 103 31.44 12.34 6.29
N SER A 104 32.39 11.46 6.39
CA SER A 104 32.66 10.47 5.34
C SER A 104 31.45 9.56 5.19
N PRO A 105 31.03 9.23 3.95
CA PRO A 105 29.93 8.31 3.75
C PRO A 105 30.14 6.98 4.45
N ALA A 106 29.20 6.55 5.26
CA ALA A 106 29.21 5.28 5.98
C ALA A 106 28.06 4.41 5.48
N THR A 107 28.30 3.11 5.37
CA THR A 107 27.29 2.15 4.90
C THR A 107 26.91 1.21 6.05
N VAL A 108 25.59 1.04 6.23
CA VAL A 108 25.01 0.09 7.19
C VAL A 108 24.21 -0.94 6.43
N THR A 109 24.41 -2.20 6.79
CA THR A 109 23.66 -3.32 6.23
C THR A 109 22.89 -4.04 7.33
N ILE A 110 21.60 -4.29 7.11
CA ILE A 110 20.68 -4.94 8.05
C ILE A 110 20.06 -6.15 7.35
N ALA A 111 20.01 -7.29 8.03
CA ALA A 111 19.25 -8.44 7.57
C ALA A 111 17.79 -8.31 8.05
N THR A 112 16.83 -8.47 7.14
CA THR A 112 15.42 -8.57 7.47
C THR A 112 14.89 -9.97 7.17
N THR A 113 14.08 -10.51 8.10
CA THR A 113 13.49 -11.85 8.02
C THR A 113 12.01 -11.78 7.71
N PRO A 114 11.44 -12.77 7.00
CA PRO A 114 10.00 -12.84 6.76
C PRO A 114 9.21 -12.95 8.07
N ASP A 115 8.03 -12.31 8.10
CA ASP A 115 6.98 -12.62 9.07
C ASP A 115 6.05 -13.66 8.43
N TYR A 116 5.91 -14.83 9.04
CA TYR A 116 5.07 -15.91 8.54
C TYR A 116 3.79 -16.10 9.37
N SER A 117 3.43 -15.12 10.20
CA SER A 117 2.19 -15.20 10.97
C SER A 117 0.95 -15.09 10.10
N ASP A 118 -0.08 -15.85 10.46
CA ASP A 118 -1.46 -15.80 9.95
C ASP A 118 -2.39 -15.83 11.16
N SER A 119 -2.57 -14.66 11.79
CA SER A 119 -3.30 -14.52 13.07
C SER A 119 -4.76 -14.96 12.98
N PHE A 120 -5.31 -15.08 11.78
CA PHE A 120 -6.71 -15.47 11.58
C PHE A 120 -6.89 -16.85 10.98
N GLY A 121 -5.81 -17.52 10.57
CA GLY A 121 -5.87 -18.82 9.93
C GLY A 121 -6.63 -18.83 8.59
N ASP A 122 -6.77 -17.66 7.96
CA ASP A 122 -7.54 -17.47 6.73
C ASP A 122 -6.68 -17.55 5.46
N GLY A 123 -5.40 -17.90 5.63
CA GLY A 123 -4.44 -18.05 4.55
C GLY A 123 -3.87 -16.73 4.03
N ALA A 124 -4.30 -15.59 4.55
CA ALA A 124 -3.68 -14.31 4.28
C ALA A 124 -2.69 -13.99 5.40
N PRO A 125 -1.36 -13.98 5.13
CA PRO A 125 -0.39 -13.68 6.17
C PRO A 125 -0.52 -12.23 6.65
N ASP A 126 -0.17 -12.00 7.93
CA ASP A 126 -0.35 -10.69 8.58
C ASP A 126 0.44 -9.57 7.89
N PHE A 127 1.57 -9.87 7.28
CA PHE A 127 2.35 -8.87 6.54
C PHE A 127 1.62 -8.31 5.30
N LEU A 128 0.64 -9.03 4.74
CA LEU A 128 -0.21 -8.52 3.64
C LEU A 128 -1.29 -7.56 4.13
N ARG A 129 -1.69 -7.61 5.40
CA ARG A 129 -2.78 -6.80 5.92
C ARG A 129 -2.39 -5.32 6.01
N LEU A 130 -3.33 -4.45 5.71
CA LEU A 130 -3.13 -3.00 5.84
C LEU A 130 -3.35 -2.58 7.29
N ASP A 131 -2.26 -2.43 8.06
CA ASP A 131 -2.30 -2.21 9.51
C ASP A 131 -2.82 -0.81 9.87
N SER A 132 -2.46 0.22 9.07
CA SER A 132 -2.88 1.58 9.38
C SER A 132 -4.30 1.87 8.89
N VAL A 133 -5.04 2.68 9.66
CA VAL A 133 -6.35 3.18 9.24
C VAL A 133 -6.25 3.95 7.92
N THR A 134 -5.16 4.73 7.77
CA THR A 134 -4.90 5.52 6.55
C THR A 134 -4.75 4.63 5.32
N ASP A 135 -3.99 3.54 5.41
CA ASP A 135 -3.81 2.61 4.29
C ASP A 135 -5.11 1.88 3.93
N ARG A 136 -5.89 1.47 4.94
CA ARG A 136 -7.21 0.86 4.69
C ARG A 136 -8.18 1.83 4.02
N GLN A 137 -8.18 3.11 4.45
CA GLN A 137 -8.99 4.15 3.82
C GLN A 137 -8.54 4.46 2.40
N ALA A 138 -7.21 4.56 2.17
CA ALA A 138 -6.64 4.76 0.84
C ALA A 138 -7.02 3.63 -0.12
N PHE A 139 -6.85 2.37 0.31
CA PHE A 139 -7.26 1.21 -0.49
C PHE A 139 -8.75 1.24 -0.83
N ARG A 140 -9.63 1.46 0.16
CA ARG A 140 -11.07 1.53 -0.06
C ARG A 140 -11.46 2.64 -1.03
N HIS A 141 -10.87 3.81 -0.86
CA HIS A 141 -11.12 4.95 -1.75
C HIS A 141 -10.75 4.60 -3.20
N TRP A 142 -9.53 4.16 -3.44
CA TRP A 142 -9.08 3.85 -4.80
C TRP A 142 -9.81 2.64 -5.39
N PHE A 143 -10.04 1.58 -4.62
CA PHE A 143 -10.78 0.40 -5.06
C PHE A 143 -12.20 0.75 -5.55
N THR A 144 -12.92 1.57 -4.80
CA THR A 144 -14.28 1.98 -5.19
C THR A 144 -14.28 3.00 -6.31
N ALA A 145 -13.40 4.01 -6.27
CA ALA A 145 -13.34 5.06 -7.28
C ALA A 145 -12.95 4.51 -8.66
N ILE A 146 -11.99 3.58 -8.71
CA ILE A 146 -11.58 2.89 -9.94
C ILE A 146 -12.75 2.05 -10.49
N ALA A 147 -13.37 1.21 -9.66
CA ALA A 147 -14.50 0.39 -10.09
C ALA A 147 -15.68 1.25 -10.61
N GLU A 148 -15.96 2.37 -9.94
CA GLU A 148 -17.02 3.28 -10.33
C GLU A 148 -16.68 4.02 -11.64
N HIS A 149 -15.42 4.43 -11.82
CA HIS A 149 -14.95 5.05 -13.06
C HIS A 149 -15.13 4.10 -14.25
N GLU A 150 -14.80 2.82 -14.10
CA GLU A 150 -14.93 1.83 -15.18
C GLU A 150 -16.40 1.66 -15.63
N ALA A 151 -17.37 1.95 -14.78
CA ALA A 151 -18.79 1.96 -15.18
C ALA A 151 -19.12 3.11 -16.16
N PHE A 152 -18.27 4.13 -16.27
CA PHE A 152 -18.40 5.22 -17.22
C PHE A 152 -17.46 5.09 -18.43
N ALA A 153 -16.55 4.12 -18.45
CA ALA A 153 -15.51 3.98 -19.46
C ALA A 153 -16.07 3.61 -20.85
N GLY A 154 -17.20 2.93 -20.92
CA GLY A 154 -17.83 2.51 -22.17
C GLY A 154 -16.89 1.68 -23.03
N SER A 155 -16.62 2.13 -24.28
CA SER A 155 -15.73 1.45 -25.22
C SER A 155 -14.24 1.54 -24.87
N LYS A 156 -13.87 2.28 -23.84
CA LYS A 156 -12.49 2.41 -23.34
C LYS A 156 -12.19 1.47 -22.18
N LEU A 157 -13.11 0.56 -21.86
CA LEU A 157 -12.92 -0.43 -20.80
C LEU A 157 -11.64 -1.25 -21.04
N PRO A 158 -10.78 -1.45 -20.04
CA PRO A 158 -9.63 -2.32 -20.16
C PRO A 158 -10.04 -3.73 -20.60
N ALA A 159 -9.36 -4.27 -21.62
CA ALA A 159 -9.72 -5.56 -22.24
C ALA A 159 -9.66 -6.76 -21.25
N GLU A 160 -8.94 -6.60 -20.15
CA GLU A 160 -8.87 -7.61 -19.10
C GLU A 160 -10.14 -7.66 -18.22
N ILE A 161 -11.00 -6.62 -18.25
CA ILE A 161 -12.27 -6.61 -17.49
C ILE A 161 -13.37 -7.21 -18.37
N ASN A 162 -13.49 -8.53 -18.30
CA ASN A 162 -14.42 -9.30 -19.12
C ASN A 162 -15.45 -10.09 -18.30
N ASP A 163 -15.37 -10.04 -16.98
CA ASP A 163 -16.34 -10.64 -16.05
C ASP A 163 -16.32 -9.91 -14.69
N CYS A 164 -17.18 -10.33 -13.77
CA CYS A 164 -17.29 -9.74 -12.44
C CYS A 164 -16.05 -10.00 -11.56
N ALA A 165 -15.35 -11.12 -11.73
CA ALA A 165 -14.10 -11.38 -11.01
C ALA A 165 -12.95 -10.50 -11.56
N ALA A 166 -12.93 -10.30 -12.88
CA ALA A 166 -11.94 -9.43 -13.53
C ALA A 166 -12.07 -7.98 -13.05
N LEU A 167 -13.29 -7.47 -12.89
CA LEU A 167 -13.50 -6.13 -12.32
C LEU A 167 -12.96 -6.05 -10.89
N LEU A 168 -13.20 -7.07 -10.05
CA LEU A 168 -12.66 -7.11 -8.69
C LEU A 168 -11.13 -7.11 -8.69
N ARG A 169 -10.51 -8.00 -9.49
CA ARG A 169 -9.05 -8.13 -9.57
C ARG A 169 -8.38 -6.87 -10.09
N TYR A 170 -8.94 -6.29 -11.15
CA TYR A 170 -8.46 -5.03 -11.73
C TYR A 170 -8.48 -3.91 -10.69
N SER A 171 -9.65 -3.65 -10.10
CA SER A 171 -9.81 -2.58 -9.12
C SER A 171 -8.93 -2.79 -7.89
N TYR A 172 -8.76 -4.04 -7.42
CA TYR A 172 -7.88 -4.38 -6.31
C TYR A 172 -6.41 -4.09 -6.62
N ARG A 173 -5.94 -4.54 -7.78
CA ARG A 173 -4.56 -4.32 -8.23
C ARG A 173 -4.28 -2.84 -8.42
N GLU A 174 -5.15 -2.14 -9.12
CA GLU A 174 -4.98 -0.71 -9.38
C GLU A 174 -5.03 0.10 -8.09
N ALA A 175 -5.87 -0.25 -7.10
CA ALA A 175 -5.91 0.40 -5.79
C ALA A 175 -4.62 0.29 -4.97
N LEU A 176 -3.76 -0.67 -5.29
CA LEU A 176 -2.44 -0.84 -4.68
C LEU A 176 -1.32 -0.16 -5.46
N ARG A 177 -1.59 0.48 -6.59
CA ARG A 177 -0.57 1.23 -7.34
C ARG A 177 -0.27 2.58 -6.70
N ARG A 178 0.82 3.16 -7.16
CA ARG A 178 1.08 4.57 -6.96
C ARG A 178 0.26 5.38 -7.97
N HIS A 179 -0.59 6.28 -7.46
CA HIS A 179 -1.52 7.08 -8.27
C HIS A 179 -0.91 8.42 -8.68
N ASP A 180 0.22 8.37 -9.39
CA ASP A 180 0.86 9.55 -9.96
C ASP A 180 0.27 9.94 -11.32
N ALA A 181 0.74 11.06 -11.88
CA ALA A 181 0.27 11.55 -13.16
C ALA A 181 0.50 10.57 -14.32
N ALA A 182 1.54 9.74 -14.26
CA ALA A 182 1.82 8.73 -15.27
C ALA A 182 0.77 7.61 -15.23
N TRP A 183 0.44 7.14 -14.02
CA TRP A 183 -0.63 6.17 -13.81
C TRP A 183 -1.98 6.72 -14.26
N ALA A 184 -2.35 7.93 -13.81
CA ALA A 184 -3.63 8.57 -14.16
C ALA A 184 -3.81 8.69 -15.68
N LYS A 185 -2.74 9.04 -16.39
CA LYS A 185 -2.73 9.10 -17.85
C LYS A 185 -2.88 7.71 -18.50
N ALA A 186 -2.14 6.71 -18.01
CA ALA A 186 -2.17 5.35 -18.56
C ALA A 186 -3.53 4.66 -18.35
N ALA A 187 -4.13 4.86 -17.18
CA ALA A 187 -5.43 4.31 -16.80
C ALA A 187 -6.62 5.16 -17.29
N ASN A 188 -6.37 6.31 -17.94
CA ASN A 188 -7.40 7.29 -18.35
C ASN A 188 -8.27 7.78 -17.17
N LEU A 189 -7.68 7.93 -15.99
CA LEU A 189 -8.33 8.25 -14.71
C LEU A 189 -8.01 9.67 -14.23
N GLY A 190 -7.68 10.60 -15.13
CA GLY A 190 -7.25 11.96 -14.79
C GLY A 190 -8.28 12.82 -14.05
N GLU A 191 -9.54 12.39 -14.00
CA GLU A 191 -10.63 13.09 -13.32
C GLU A 191 -10.88 12.61 -11.88
N LEU A 192 -10.20 11.55 -11.44
CA LEU A 192 -10.35 11.06 -10.07
C LEU A 192 -9.74 12.04 -9.07
N ARG A 193 -10.47 12.23 -7.98
CA ARG A 193 -10.03 13.08 -6.88
C ARG A 193 -8.75 12.52 -6.27
N ALA A 194 -7.72 13.35 -6.17
CA ALA A 194 -6.46 12.98 -5.54
C ALA A 194 -6.69 12.54 -4.07
N ALA A 195 -6.16 11.38 -3.73
CA ALA A 195 -6.17 10.82 -2.39
C ALA A 195 -4.78 10.23 -2.08
N ALA A 196 -4.54 9.92 -0.81
CA ALA A 196 -3.31 9.25 -0.42
C ALA A 196 -3.22 7.85 -1.02
N ASP A 197 -2.00 7.42 -1.35
CA ASP A 197 -1.70 6.04 -1.73
C ASP A 197 -1.61 5.14 -0.50
N VAL A 198 -1.75 3.83 -0.72
CA VAL A 198 -1.34 2.82 0.27
C VAL A 198 0.16 2.96 0.50
N ALA A 199 0.56 3.16 1.75
CA ALA A 199 1.96 3.42 2.09
C ALA A 199 2.75 2.16 2.44
N LYS A 200 2.09 1.09 2.90
CA LYS A 200 2.73 -0.13 3.38
C LYS A 200 3.49 -0.86 2.26
N TYR A 201 2.85 -1.03 1.11
CA TYR A 201 3.43 -1.59 -0.12
C TYR A 201 2.63 -1.15 -1.34
N GLN A 202 3.23 -1.26 -2.51
CA GLN A 202 2.59 -0.88 -3.76
C GLN A 202 2.81 -1.95 -4.83
N TYR A 203 1.80 -2.19 -5.66
CA TYR A 203 1.90 -3.10 -6.80
C TYR A 203 2.89 -2.54 -7.85
N PRO A 204 3.77 -3.38 -8.44
CA PRO A 204 3.89 -4.83 -8.26
C PRO A 204 4.83 -5.27 -7.11
N TYR A 205 5.36 -4.35 -6.32
CA TYR A 205 6.35 -4.59 -5.25
C TYR A 205 5.64 -4.95 -3.93
N THR A 206 4.72 -5.91 -3.99
CA THR A 206 4.06 -6.48 -2.81
C THR A 206 4.85 -7.69 -2.30
N PRO A 207 4.64 -8.14 -1.07
CA PRO A 207 5.34 -9.33 -0.54
C PRO A 207 5.08 -10.62 -1.33
N VAL A 208 4.01 -10.67 -2.10
CA VAL A 208 3.68 -11.77 -3.02
C VAL A 208 3.91 -11.40 -4.50
N GLY A 209 4.57 -10.26 -4.75
CA GLY A 209 4.78 -9.71 -6.10
C GLY A 209 3.45 -9.41 -6.79
N PRO A 210 3.31 -9.71 -8.09
CA PRO A 210 2.07 -9.49 -8.82
C PRO A 210 0.96 -10.50 -8.50
N ARG A 211 1.26 -11.59 -7.79
CA ARG A 211 0.36 -12.71 -7.50
C ARG A 211 -0.50 -12.41 -6.26
N LEU A 212 -1.44 -11.47 -6.37
CA LEU A 212 -2.16 -10.88 -5.25
C LEU A 212 -3.22 -11.79 -4.59
N PHE A 213 -3.64 -12.87 -5.25
CA PHE A 213 -4.79 -13.65 -4.83
C PHE A 213 -4.41 -15.08 -4.43
N ARG A 214 -4.84 -15.50 -3.24
CA ARG A 214 -4.71 -16.88 -2.80
C ARG A 214 -5.68 -17.77 -3.57
N VAL A 215 -5.17 -18.87 -4.13
CA VAL A 215 -5.96 -19.81 -4.96
C VAL A 215 -6.05 -21.21 -4.37
N GLN A 216 -5.44 -21.45 -3.22
CA GLN A 216 -5.54 -22.70 -2.46
C GLN A 216 -6.09 -22.40 -1.06
N GLU A 217 -6.98 -23.28 -0.58
CA GLU A 217 -7.55 -23.17 0.76
C GLU A 217 -6.52 -23.59 1.84
N GLY A 218 -6.75 -23.15 3.08
CA GLY A 218 -5.94 -23.50 4.24
C GLY A 218 -5.21 -22.30 4.84
N SER A 219 -4.62 -22.49 6.03
CA SER A 219 -3.80 -21.49 6.71
C SER A 219 -2.50 -21.25 5.95
N PHE A 220 -1.94 -20.03 6.08
CA PHE A 220 -0.70 -19.66 5.43
C PHE A 220 0.48 -20.45 5.99
N VAL A 221 1.36 -20.89 5.10
CA VAL A 221 2.67 -21.44 5.42
C VAL A 221 3.73 -20.85 4.49
N ALA A 222 4.99 -20.80 4.93
CA ALA A 222 6.08 -20.13 4.21
C ALA A 222 6.22 -20.55 2.72
N ARG A 223 6.00 -21.81 2.39
CA ARG A 223 6.09 -22.32 1.02
C ARG A 223 5.03 -21.73 0.08
N ASP A 224 3.90 -21.24 0.61
CA ASP A 224 2.82 -20.66 -0.18
C ASP A 224 3.29 -19.47 -1.02
N LEU A 225 4.39 -18.81 -0.62
CA LEU A 225 4.99 -17.72 -1.38
C LEU A 225 5.64 -18.19 -2.70
N THR A 226 5.95 -19.48 -2.83
CA THR A 226 6.75 -20.01 -3.96
C THR A 226 6.07 -21.14 -4.73
N ASP A 227 5.07 -21.82 -4.16
CA ASP A 227 4.47 -23.03 -4.72
C ASP A 227 3.25 -22.81 -5.62
N GLY A 228 2.93 -21.55 -5.93
CA GLY A 228 1.76 -21.20 -6.75
C GLY A 228 0.46 -21.05 -5.98
N THR A 229 0.50 -21.07 -4.65
CA THR A 229 -0.67 -20.79 -3.80
C THR A 229 -1.21 -19.37 -3.99
N PHE A 230 -0.33 -18.42 -4.34
CA PHE A 230 -0.71 -17.08 -4.76
C PHE A 230 -0.59 -16.93 -6.28
N ALA A 231 -1.61 -16.33 -6.92
CA ALA A 231 -1.70 -16.12 -8.37
C ALA A 231 -2.21 -14.72 -8.71
N GLU A 232 -2.05 -14.32 -9.96
CA GLU A 232 -2.63 -13.09 -10.50
C GLU A 232 -4.13 -13.27 -10.84
N PHE A 233 -4.53 -14.50 -11.14
CA PHE A 233 -5.89 -14.86 -11.49
C PHE A 233 -6.57 -15.63 -10.34
N ALA A 234 -7.82 -15.23 -10.05
CA ALA A 234 -8.76 -15.96 -9.19
C ALA A 234 -10.18 -15.73 -9.71
N ASP A 235 -10.99 -16.77 -9.78
CA ASP A 235 -12.42 -16.66 -10.09
C ASP A 235 -13.21 -16.17 -8.86
N VAL A 236 -14.51 -15.87 -9.06
CA VAL A 236 -15.36 -15.36 -7.96
C VAL A 236 -15.46 -16.36 -6.80
N LYS A 237 -15.52 -17.65 -7.09
CA LYS A 237 -15.58 -18.69 -6.04
C LYS A 237 -14.32 -18.65 -5.18
N THR A 238 -13.16 -18.59 -5.81
CA THR A 238 -11.87 -18.49 -5.13
C THR A 238 -11.72 -17.19 -4.35
N LEU A 239 -12.18 -16.06 -4.93
CA LEU A 239 -12.15 -14.77 -4.23
C LEU A 239 -12.98 -14.78 -2.95
N VAL A 240 -14.21 -15.33 -2.99
CA VAL A 240 -15.06 -15.37 -1.80
C VAL A 240 -14.57 -16.36 -0.73
N LEU A 241 -13.96 -17.47 -1.14
CA LEU A 241 -13.53 -18.52 -0.21
C LEU A 241 -12.17 -18.26 0.43
N SER A 242 -11.23 -17.66 -0.32
CA SER A 242 -9.81 -17.57 0.10
C SER A 242 -9.28 -16.15 0.25
N ASN A 243 -10.01 -15.12 -0.23
CA ASN A 243 -9.50 -13.75 -0.26
C ASN A 243 -10.39 -12.73 0.48
N ALA A 244 -11.55 -13.17 0.94
CA ALA A 244 -12.50 -12.29 1.63
C ALA A 244 -13.11 -12.99 2.85
N GLN A 245 -13.39 -12.22 3.88
CA GLN A 245 -14.07 -12.65 5.10
C GLN A 245 -15.54 -12.22 5.08
N PHE A 246 -16.40 -13.11 5.59
CA PHE A 246 -17.82 -12.82 5.77
C PHE A 246 -18.03 -11.73 6.82
N ILE A 247 -18.88 -10.74 6.52
CA ILE A 247 -19.27 -9.66 7.43
C ILE A 247 -20.70 -9.81 7.91
N SER A 248 -21.67 -9.93 6.98
CA SER A 248 -23.09 -9.94 7.35
C SER A 248 -23.97 -10.41 6.18
N ARG A 249 -25.16 -10.90 6.50
CA ARG A 249 -26.25 -11.05 5.53
C ARG A 249 -27.17 -9.80 5.46
N ASP A 250 -26.91 -8.80 6.27
CA ASP A 250 -27.56 -7.49 6.17
C ASP A 250 -26.67 -6.56 5.33
N VAL A 251 -27.13 -6.20 4.14
CA VAL A 251 -26.38 -5.36 3.20
C VAL A 251 -26.15 -3.93 3.72
N HIS A 252 -26.96 -3.45 4.64
CA HIS A 252 -26.80 -2.13 5.28
C HIS A 252 -25.57 -2.07 6.22
N ARG A 253 -24.93 -3.21 6.49
CA ARG A 253 -23.65 -3.28 7.23
C ARG A 253 -22.42 -3.18 6.33
N ALA A 254 -22.63 -3.05 5.02
CA ALA A 254 -21.53 -2.85 4.08
C ALA A 254 -20.87 -1.50 4.28
N LEU A 255 -19.55 -1.47 4.19
CA LEU A 255 -18.74 -0.26 4.11
C LEU A 255 -18.17 -0.11 2.69
N PRO A 256 -17.87 1.11 2.21
CA PRO A 256 -17.26 1.31 0.90
C PRO A 256 -16.07 0.37 0.68
N GLY A 257 -16.06 -0.34 -0.45
CA GLY A 257 -15.06 -1.35 -0.80
C GLY A 257 -15.35 -2.75 -0.26
N ASP A 258 -16.46 -2.97 0.46
CA ASP A 258 -16.94 -4.31 0.76
C ASP A 258 -17.59 -4.94 -0.49
N LEU A 259 -17.67 -6.26 -0.50
CA LEU A 259 -18.11 -7.07 -1.64
C LEU A 259 -19.46 -7.68 -1.34
N ILE A 260 -20.32 -7.73 -2.33
CA ILE A 260 -21.63 -8.39 -2.26
C ILE A 260 -21.55 -9.64 -3.15
N PHE A 261 -21.68 -10.83 -2.55
CA PHE A 261 -21.57 -12.09 -3.29
C PHE A 261 -22.91 -12.81 -3.40
N TYR A 262 -23.08 -13.47 -4.55
CA TYR A 262 -24.23 -14.32 -4.84
C TYR A 262 -23.78 -15.68 -5.34
N ARG A 263 -24.66 -16.69 -5.15
CA ARG A 263 -24.56 -17.99 -5.78
C ARG A 263 -25.88 -18.32 -6.47
N GLN A 264 -25.92 -18.21 -7.81
CA GLN A 264 -27.07 -18.51 -8.65
C GLN A 264 -27.09 -20.01 -8.97
N PHE A 265 -28.05 -20.73 -8.42
CA PHE A 265 -28.09 -22.20 -8.52
C PHE A 265 -28.50 -22.68 -9.91
N GLU A 266 -29.22 -21.84 -10.65
CA GLU A 266 -29.78 -22.14 -11.97
C GLU A 266 -28.87 -21.75 -13.14
N GLN A 267 -27.73 -21.07 -12.85
CA GLN A 267 -26.78 -20.58 -13.87
C GLN A 267 -25.55 -21.47 -13.97
N GLN A 268 -24.94 -21.54 -15.16
CA GLN A 268 -23.65 -22.22 -15.35
C GLN A 268 -22.55 -21.49 -14.59
N SER A 269 -22.43 -20.16 -14.77
CA SER A 269 -21.58 -19.31 -13.95
C SER A 269 -22.32 -18.98 -12.66
N ARG A 270 -22.09 -19.80 -11.63
CA ARG A 270 -22.90 -19.74 -10.41
C ARG A 270 -22.55 -18.59 -9.48
N PHE A 271 -21.30 -18.19 -9.44
CA PHE A 271 -20.85 -17.17 -8.50
C PHE A 271 -20.80 -15.80 -9.16
N HIS A 272 -21.34 -14.79 -8.48
CA HIS A 272 -21.34 -13.40 -8.92
C HIS A 272 -20.87 -12.50 -7.79
N SER A 273 -20.27 -11.39 -8.17
CA SER A 273 -19.75 -10.39 -7.25
C SER A 273 -20.14 -8.99 -7.66
N MET A 274 -20.33 -8.14 -6.66
CA MET A 274 -20.56 -6.71 -6.82
C MET A 274 -19.71 -5.95 -5.81
N ILE A 275 -19.35 -4.72 -6.11
CA ILE A 275 -18.58 -3.82 -5.24
C ILE A 275 -19.55 -2.83 -4.62
N PHE A 276 -19.61 -2.77 -3.30
CA PHE A 276 -20.33 -1.72 -2.59
C PHE A 276 -19.46 -0.45 -2.58
N VAL A 277 -19.91 0.56 -3.29
CA VAL A 277 -19.22 1.85 -3.41
C VAL A 277 -19.57 2.76 -2.25
N GLY A 278 -20.81 2.69 -1.74
CA GLY A 278 -21.36 3.67 -0.82
C GLY A 278 -21.62 5.00 -1.52
N SER A 279 -21.27 6.09 -0.89
CA SER A 279 -21.38 7.42 -1.51
C SER A 279 -20.44 7.54 -2.70
N SER A 280 -20.98 7.98 -3.84
CA SER A 280 -20.25 8.10 -5.09
C SER A 280 -19.17 9.19 -5.06
N SER A 281 -18.02 8.92 -5.69
CA SER A 281 -17.02 9.95 -5.99
C SER A 281 -17.44 10.88 -7.14
N PHE A 282 -18.46 10.50 -7.93
CA PHE A 282 -18.88 11.17 -9.16
C PHE A 282 -20.22 11.91 -9.02
N GLY A 283 -20.78 12.01 -7.83
CA GLY A 283 -21.99 12.80 -7.59
C GLY A 283 -22.70 12.45 -6.28
N PRO A 284 -23.62 13.33 -5.82
CA PRO A 284 -24.41 13.07 -4.63
C PRO A 284 -25.44 11.96 -4.88
N GLY A 285 -25.92 11.33 -3.84
CA GLY A 285 -27.01 10.36 -3.89
C GLY A 285 -26.87 9.27 -2.85
N ASP A 286 -27.75 8.27 -2.99
CA ASP A 286 -27.79 7.06 -2.17
C ASP A 286 -26.52 6.21 -2.34
N ASP A 287 -26.46 5.13 -1.58
CA ASP A 287 -25.41 4.14 -1.72
C ASP A 287 -25.44 3.46 -3.09
N TRP A 288 -24.27 3.35 -3.71
CA TRP A 288 -24.08 2.78 -5.02
C TRP A 288 -23.39 1.43 -4.98
N VAL A 289 -23.69 0.61 -5.99
CA VAL A 289 -23.11 -0.69 -6.22
C VAL A 289 -22.65 -0.77 -7.67
N VAL A 290 -21.45 -1.33 -7.89
CA VAL A 290 -20.88 -1.52 -9.23
C VAL A 290 -20.61 -3.00 -9.46
N TYR A 291 -20.94 -3.50 -10.64
CA TYR A 291 -20.71 -4.89 -11.03
C TYR A 291 -20.60 -5.06 -12.55
N HIS A 292 -19.92 -6.11 -12.99
CA HIS A 292 -19.95 -6.56 -14.38
C HIS A 292 -21.02 -7.63 -14.55
N THR A 293 -21.84 -7.53 -15.59
CA THR A 293 -22.96 -8.45 -15.83
C THR A 293 -22.50 -9.87 -16.22
N GLY A 294 -21.24 -10.01 -16.65
CA GLY A 294 -20.72 -11.21 -17.28
C GLY A 294 -21.09 -11.31 -18.76
N PRO A 295 -20.38 -12.15 -19.54
CA PRO A 295 -20.71 -12.43 -20.91
C PRO A 295 -21.99 -13.28 -21.03
N ASP A 296 -22.76 -13.08 -22.09
CA ASP A 296 -23.93 -13.88 -22.46
C ASP A 296 -23.92 -14.14 -23.98
N GLY A 297 -23.65 -15.39 -24.36
CA GLY A 297 -23.44 -15.76 -25.76
C GLY A 297 -22.31 -14.98 -26.39
N SER A 298 -22.60 -14.23 -27.48
CA SER A 298 -21.64 -13.34 -28.14
C SER A 298 -21.53 -11.93 -27.52
N TRP A 299 -22.39 -11.63 -26.56
CA TRP A 299 -22.35 -10.34 -25.86
C TRP A 299 -21.33 -10.38 -24.74
N PRO A 300 -20.35 -9.45 -24.73
CA PRO A 300 -19.27 -9.46 -23.72
C PRO A 300 -19.71 -9.06 -22.32
N GLY A 301 -20.95 -8.57 -22.15
CA GLY A 301 -21.41 -7.95 -20.92
C GLY A 301 -21.04 -6.47 -20.83
N GLU A 302 -21.41 -5.87 -19.71
CA GLU A 302 -21.13 -4.46 -19.41
C GLU A 302 -20.93 -4.26 -17.90
N ILE A 303 -20.28 -3.17 -17.53
CA ILE A 303 -20.24 -2.73 -16.14
C ILE A 303 -21.47 -1.86 -15.88
N ARG A 304 -22.19 -2.18 -14.80
CA ARG A 304 -23.34 -1.42 -14.33
C ARG A 304 -23.05 -0.76 -12.99
N ARG A 305 -23.53 0.46 -12.86
CA ARG A 305 -23.59 1.21 -11.62
C ARG A 305 -25.06 1.42 -11.28
N VAL A 306 -25.50 0.89 -10.14
CA VAL A 306 -26.90 0.94 -9.69
C VAL A 306 -26.99 1.41 -8.26
N GLN A 307 -28.11 2.03 -7.89
CA GLN A 307 -28.40 2.37 -6.50
C GLN A 307 -28.69 1.09 -5.70
N LEU A 308 -28.21 1.03 -4.45
CA LEU A 308 -28.49 -0.08 -3.57
C LEU A 308 -30.00 -0.28 -3.36
N SER A 309 -30.78 0.80 -3.26
CA SER A 309 -32.23 0.78 -3.14
C SER A 309 -32.90 0.07 -4.32
N ALA A 310 -32.42 0.32 -5.54
CA ALA A 310 -32.90 -0.36 -6.74
C ALA A 310 -32.54 -1.86 -6.74
N LEU A 311 -31.37 -2.22 -6.19
CA LEU A 311 -30.97 -3.62 -6.06
C LEU A 311 -31.80 -4.37 -5.01
N ILE A 312 -32.11 -3.73 -3.88
CA ILE A 312 -32.98 -4.27 -2.83
C ILE A 312 -34.39 -4.60 -3.36
N THR A 313 -34.88 -3.78 -4.27
CA THR A 313 -36.21 -3.92 -4.91
C THR A 313 -36.13 -4.56 -6.30
N HIS A 314 -34.99 -5.17 -6.68
CA HIS A 314 -34.79 -5.76 -7.99
C HIS A 314 -35.97 -6.64 -8.41
N PRO A 315 -36.47 -6.55 -9.67
CA PRO A 315 -37.65 -7.31 -10.10
C PRO A 315 -37.44 -8.81 -9.99
N ASP A 316 -36.26 -9.32 -10.32
CA ASP A 316 -35.89 -10.71 -10.05
C ASP A 316 -35.37 -10.85 -8.60
N PRO A 317 -36.12 -11.54 -7.70
CA PRO A 317 -35.76 -11.68 -6.30
C PRO A 317 -34.42 -12.41 -6.05
N ARG A 318 -33.89 -13.15 -7.04
CA ARG A 318 -32.60 -13.82 -6.93
C ARG A 318 -31.41 -12.83 -6.78
N TRP A 319 -31.61 -11.57 -7.22
CA TRP A 319 -30.58 -10.52 -7.14
C TRP A 319 -30.76 -9.56 -5.97
N ARG A 320 -31.80 -9.76 -5.13
CA ARG A 320 -32.01 -8.89 -3.97
C ARG A 320 -31.01 -9.21 -2.86
N PRO A 321 -30.23 -8.25 -2.34
CA PRO A 321 -29.27 -8.48 -1.26
C PRO A 321 -29.97 -8.45 0.11
N VAL A 322 -30.91 -9.35 0.31
CA VAL A 322 -31.70 -9.45 1.54
C VAL A 322 -31.48 -10.80 2.23
N PRO A 323 -31.55 -10.88 3.58
CA PRO A 323 -31.27 -12.11 4.34
C PRO A 323 -32.10 -13.33 3.91
N GLY A 324 -33.35 -13.11 3.46
CA GLY A 324 -34.25 -14.16 3.00
C GLY A 324 -33.93 -14.74 1.62
N ASN A 325 -33.08 -14.10 0.83
CA ASN A 325 -32.67 -14.58 -0.47
C ASN A 325 -31.57 -15.65 -0.31
N ARG A 326 -31.87 -16.91 -0.64
CA ARG A 326 -30.89 -18.04 -0.55
C ARG A 326 -29.69 -17.87 -1.48
N ASN A 327 -29.86 -17.11 -2.58
CA ASN A 327 -28.81 -16.87 -3.55
C ASN A 327 -27.81 -15.79 -3.09
N PHE A 328 -28.23 -14.91 -2.18
CA PHE A 328 -27.37 -13.90 -1.59
C PHE A 328 -26.48 -14.52 -0.51
N LEU A 329 -25.18 -14.62 -0.76
CA LEU A 329 -24.21 -15.17 0.20
C LEU A 329 -23.95 -14.20 1.35
N GLY A 330 -23.97 -12.89 1.07
CA GLY A 330 -23.77 -11.86 2.07
C GLY A 330 -22.81 -10.76 1.60
N VAL A 331 -22.49 -9.91 2.56
CA VAL A 331 -21.45 -8.89 2.48
C VAL A 331 -20.13 -9.49 2.97
N TYR A 332 -19.07 -9.27 2.24
CA TYR A 332 -17.73 -9.75 2.53
C TYR A 332 -16.73 -8.59 2.45
N ARG A 333 -15.59 -8.75 3.07
CA ARG A 333 -14.50 -7.76 3.07
C ARG A 333 -13.21 -8.44 2.70
N TRP A 334 -12.38 -7.77 1.90
CA TRP A 334 -11.05 -8.27 1.56
C TRP A 334 -10.23 -8.59 2.81
N ASN A 335 -9.52 -9.72 2.81
CA ASN A 335 -8.70 -10.14 3.94
C ASN A 335 -7.59 -9.13 4.28
N ILE A 336 -7.06 -8.39 3.30
CA ILE A 336 -6.05 -7.36 3.56
C ILE A 336 -6.57 -6.19 4.43
N LEU A 337 -7.89 -6.00 4.50
CA LEU A 337 -8.55 -4.98 5.33
C LEU A 337 -8.89 -5.48 6.75
N ARG A 338 -8.63 -6.75 7.05
CA ARG A 338 -8.88 -7.32 8.38
C ARG A 338 -7.86 -6.79 9.37
N GLU A 339 -8.32 -6.31 10.52
CA GLU A 339 -7.47 -5.71 11.53
C GLU A 339 -6.83 -6.78 12.39
N VAL A 340 -5.50 -6.76 12.48
CA VAL A 340 -4.76 -7.52 13.50
C VAL A 340 -4.88 -6.72 14.80
N GLN A 341 -5.44 -7.32 15.83
CA GLN A 341 -5.62 -6.70 17.15
C GLN A 341 -4.31 -6.58 17.89
#